data_1328ce72c16b28ab72bcb6f89215c3ec
#
_entry.id   1328ce72c16b28ab72bcb6f89215c3ec
#
_cell.length_a   1.000
_cell.length_b   1.000
_cell.length_c   1.000
_cell.angle_alpha   90.00
_cell.angle_beta   90.00
_cell.angle_gamma   90.00
#
_symmetry.space_group_name_H-M   'P 1'
#
loop_
_entity.id
_entity.type
_entity.pdbx_description
1 polymer ?
#
loop_
_entity_poly.entity_id
_entity_poly.type
_entity_poly.pdbx_seq_one_letter_code
_entity_poly.pdbx_strand_id
1 'polypeptide(L)'
;MNQDSVKRILLDLEEPRTEFSLIFSGKESGLVNGLYKPQSREIIIHNRNFDSESQLLYTAIHEYAHHLHCERKGGLSSGRAHTNEFWLIFHELLVKAEAKGYYRNLFDEEPEFVELTAKIRGSCMAENGKLMLEFGELMIQAQALCKKYKARFEDYVDRALGMPRTTANSAMRAAVYHVDPEVGWDGMKMAAGIRDPLVRGEALEALRSGSSPASVKARFAPNKPPEKTAERLAKEKERLERTIANLRERLGEVEKALSELGSGQS
;
A
#
# COMPACT_ATOMS: atom_id res chain seq x y z
N MET A 1 3.86 -27.07 12.27
CA MET A 1 2.44 -26.65 12.52
C MET A 1 1.51 -27.32 11.53
N ASN A 2 0.31 -27.80 11.94
CA ASN A 2 -0.66 -28.42 11.02
C ASN A 2 -1.80 -27.45 10.65
N GLN A 3 -2.60 -27.83 9.65
CA GLN A 3 -3.68 -27.00 9.10
C GLN A 3 -4.68 -26.54 10.15
N ASP A 4 -5.12 -27.44 11.03
CA ASP A 4 -6.13 -27.14 12.06
C ASP A 4 -5.58 -26.20 13.14
N SER A 5 -4.29 -26.35 13.48
CA SER A 5 -3.62 -25.44 14.40
C SER A 5 -3.53 -24.02 13.83
N VAL A 6 -3.19 -23.88 12.55
CA VAL A 6 -3.16 -22.58 11.88
C VAL A 6 -4.56 -21.97 11.82
N LYS A 7 -5.58 -22.74 11.41
CA LYS A 7 -6.97 -22.25 11.38
C LYS A 7 -7.43 -21.73 12.73
N ARG A 8 -7.13 -22.47 13.82
CA ARG A 8 -7.46 -22.06 15.19
C ARG A 8 -6.77 -20.77 15.59
N ILE A 9 -5.50 -20.59 15.25
CA ILE A 9 -4.77 -19.34 15.49
C ILE A 9 -5.44 -18.18 14.75
N LEU A 10 -5.75 -18.32 13.47
CA LEU A 10 -6.41 -17.27 12.69
C LEU A 10 -7.75 -16.84 13.31
N LEU A 11 -8.57 -17.80 13.74
CA LEU A 11 -9.84 -17.52 14.42
C LEU A 11 -9.64 -16.84 15.78
N ASP A 12 -8.59 -17.20 16.52
CA ASP A 12 -8.27 -16.57 17.80
C ASP A 12 -7.72 -15.14 17.65
N LEU A 13 -7.11 -14.81 16.51
CA LEU A 13 -6.65 -13.44 16.22
C LEU A 13 -7.82 -12.49 15.96
N GLU A 14 -8.78 -12.90 15.15
CA GLU A 14 -10.00 -12.14 14.87
C GLU A 14 -11.06 -13.11 14.32
N GLU A 15 -12.26 -13.09 14.89
CA GLU A 15 -13.37 -13.89 14.40
C GLU A 15 -13.96 -13.28 13.11
N PRO A 16 -14.04 -14.03 12.00
CA PRO A 16 -14.58 -13.54 10.75
C PRO A 16 -16.13 -13.56 10.79
N ARG A 17 -16.77 -12.71 10.00
CA ARG A 17 -18.23 -12.68 9.84
C ARG A 17 -18.77 -13.85 9.02
N THR A 18 -17.94 -14.39 8.15
CA THR A 18 -18.29 -15.49 7.25
C THR A 18 -17.26 -16.60 7.37
N GLU A 19 -17.70 -17.83 7.28
CA GLU A 19 -16.80 -18.99 7.31
C GLU A 19 -15.84 -18.99 6.11
N PHE A 20 -14.64 -19.52 6.35
CA PHE A 20 -13.62 -19.77 5.32
C PHE A 20 -13.01 -21.16 5.47
N SER A 21 -12.46 -21.66 4.39
CA SER A 21 -11.69 -22.90 4.38
C SER A 21 -10.20 -22.58 4.32
N LEU A 22 -9.40 -23.24 5.16
CA LEU A 22 -7.94 -23.23 5.09
C LEU A 22 -7.47 -24.58 4.55
N ILE A 23 -6.63 -24.56 3.51
CA ILE A 23 -6.16 -25.74 2.80
C ILE A 23 -4.65 -25.71 2.69
N PHE A 24 -3.97 -26.71 3.22
CA PHE A 24 -2.58 -26.97 2.92
C PHE A 24 -2.48 -27.80 1.64
N SER A 25 -1.86 -27.24 0.59
CA SER A 25 -1.83 -27.89 -0.73
C SER A 25 -0.96 -29.15 -0.78
N GLY A 26 -0.04 -29.31 0.18
CA GLY A 26 0.95 -30.40 0.19
C GLY A 26 1.97 -30.30 -0.95
N LYS A 27 2.04 -29.18 -1.67
CA LYS A 27 2.90 -28.93 -2.83
C LYS A 27 3.80 -27.75 -2.59
N GLU A 28 4.91 -27.70 -3.31
CA GLU A 28 5.70 -26.50 -3.52
C GLU A 28 5.10 -25.67 -4.67
N SER A 29 5.29 -24.36 -4.62
CA SER A 29 4.91 -23.43 -5.68
C SER A 29 6.03 -22.40 -5.87
N GLY A 30 6.51 -22.26 -7.09
CA GLY A 30 7.50 -21.24 -7.46
C GLY A 30 6.89 -19.84 -7.70
N LEU A 31 5.55 -19.72 -7.70
CA LEU A 31 4.87 -18.47 -8.02
C LEU A 31 4.33 -17.73 -6.79
N VAL A 32 3.72 -18.46 -5.86
CA VAL A 32 3.08 -17.88 -4.67
C VAL A 32 3.24 -18.81 -3.47
N ASN A 33 3.29 -18.24 -2.28
CA ASN A 33 3.36 -18.98 -1.01
C ASN A 33 1.96 -19.30 -0.47
N GLY A 34 1.00 -18.43 -0.74
CA GLY A 34 -0.40 -18.58 -0.39
C GLY A 34 -1.30 -17.90 -1.40
N LEU A 35 -2.59 -18.14 -1.28
CA LEU A 35 -3.61 -17.57 -2.15
C LEU A 35 -4.97 -17.55 -1.44
N TYR A 36 -5.62 -16.39 -1.41
CA TYR A 36 -7.02 -16.28 -1.02
C TYR A 36 -7.93 -16.22 -2.26
N LYS A 37 -8.97 -17.05 -2.29
CA LYS A 37 -10.01 -17.07 -3.33
C LYS A 37 -11.30 -16.46 -2.78
N PRO A 38 -11.68 -15.24 -3.18
CA PRO A 38 -12.85 -14.55 -2.63
C PRO A 38 -14.19 -15.28 -2.86
N GLN A 39 -14.35 -15.91 -4.05
CA GLN A 39 -15.61 -16.55 -4.46
C GLN A 39 -15.94 -17.78 -3.59
N SER A 40 -14.93 -18.62 -3.32
CA SER A 40 -15.08 -19.84 -2.50
C SER A 40 -14.70 -19.63 -1.04
N ARG A 41 -14.15 -18.45 -0.69
CA ARG A 41 -13.60 -18.13 0.63
C ARG A 41 -12.56 -19.15 1.10
N GLU A 42 -11.72 -19.58 0.16
CA GLU A 42 -10.65 -20.53 0.41
C GLU A 42 -9.31 -19.80 0.58
N ILE A 43 -8.60 -20.12 1.66
CA ILE A 43 -7.21 -19.77 1.88
C ILE A 43 -6.39 -21.03 1.57
N ILE A 44 -5.53 -20.96 0.58
CA ILE A 44 -4.63 -22.06 0.19
C ILE A 44 -3.22 -21.66 0.56
N ILE A 45 -2.52 -22.53 1.30
CA ILE A 45 -1.12 -22.35 1.69
C ILE A 45 -0.27 -23.46 1.03
N HIS A 46 0.76 -23.07 0.31
CA HIS A 46 1.74 -24.00 -0.24
C HIS A 46 2.77 -24.34 0.86
N ASN A 47 2.33 -25.20 1.78
CA ASN A 47 3.02 -25.44 3.04
C ASN A 47 4.42 -26.10 2.91
N ARG A 48 4.79 -26.61 1.73
CA ARG A 48 6.16 -27.10 1.45
C ARG A 48 7.14 -25.99 1.07
N ASN A 49 6.67 -24.76 0.87
CA ASN A 49 7.53 -23.59 0.60
C ASN A 49 8.24 -23.05 1.85
N PHE A 50 7.94 -23.59 3.03
CA PHE A 50 8.38 -22.97 4.29
C PHE A 50 9.27 -23.92 5.10
N ASP A 51 10.43 -23.40 5.50
CA ASP A 51 11.38 -24.06 6.40
C ASP A 51 11.08 -23.74 7.89
N SER A 52 10.25 -22.72 8.16
CA SER A 52 9.89 -22.32 9.52
C SER A 52 8.39 -22.12 9.69
N GLU A 53 7.91 -22.40 10.91
CA GLU A 53 6.50 -22.19 11.29
C GLU A 53 6.13 -20.70 11.28
N SER A 54 7.08 -19.80 11.58
CA SER A 54 6.87 -18.35 11.53
C SER A 54 6.59 -17.85 10.11
N GLN A 55 7.34 -18.31 9.11
CA GLN A 55 7.12 -17.94 7.71
C GLN A 55 5.76 -18.45 7.20
N LEU A 56 5.40 -19.69 7.56
CA LEU A 56 4.10 -20.27 7.22
C LEU A 56 2.97 -19.45 7.85
N LEU A 57 3.10 -19.12 9.15
CA LEU A 57 2.07 -18.36 9.87
C LEU A 57 1.94 -16.93 9.34
N TYR A 58 3.06 -16.26 9.02
CA TYR A 58 3.05 -14.96 8.37
C TYR A 58 2.21 -14.98 7.08
N THR A 59 2.45 -15.98 6.24
CA THR A 59 1.68 -16.15 4.99
C THR A 59 0.21 -16.45 5.26
N ALA A 60 -0.09 -17.30 6.23
CA ALA A 60 -1.47 -17.61 6.59
C ALA A 60 -2.23 -16.37 7.12
N ILE A 61 -1.59 -15.54 7.94
CA ILE A 61 -2.13 -14.26 8.42
C ILE A 61 -2.34 -13.29 7.25
N HIS A 62 -1.41 -13.25 6.27
CA HIS A 62 -1.54 -12.42 5.07
C HIS A 62 -2.79 -12.81 4.25
N GLU A 63 -2.99 -14.09 3.97
CA GLU A 63 -4.17 -14.56 3.24
C GLU A 63 -5.46 -14.39 4.04
N TYR A 64 -5.38 -14.49 5.36
CA TYR A 64 -6.51 -14.21 6.25
C TYR A 64 -6.87 -12.72 6.27
N ALA A 65 -5.89 -11.84 6.20
CA ALA A 65 -6.13 -10.40 6.04
C ALA A 65 -6.88 -10.09 4.72
N HIS A 66 -6.62 -10.83 3.64
CA HIS A 66 -7.41 -10.74 2.40
C HIS A 66 -8.87 -11.14 2.62
N HIS A 67 -9.13 -12.20 3.38
CA HIS A 67 -10.48 -12.64 3.71
C HIS A 67 -11.23 -11.56 4.49
N LEU A 68 -10.67 -11.06 5.61
CA LEU A 68 -11.28 -10.01 6.42
C LEU A 68 -11.48 -8.70 5.65
N HIS A 69 -10.52 -8.32 4.81
CA HIS A 69 -10.63 -7.14 3.95
C HIS A 69 -11.76 -7.29 2.92
N CYS A 70 -11.91 -8.47 2.32
CA CYS A 70 -13.01 -8.79 1.41
C CYS A 70 -14.37 -8.69 2.10
N GLU A 71 -14.49 -9.21 3.33
CA GLU A 71 -15.71 -9.10 4.13
C GLU A 71 -16.09 -7.65 4.44
N ARG A 72 -15.11 -6.84 4.91
CA ARG A 72 -15.34 -5.43 5.25
C ARG A 72 -15.79 -4.62 4.02
N LYS A 73 -15.44 -5.05 2.82
CA LYS A 73 -15.88 -4.46 1.54
C LYS A 73 -17.16 -5.05 0.97
N GLY A 74 -17.86 -5.90 1.69
CA GLY A 74 -19.09 -6.53 1.22
C GLY A 74 -18.90 -7.54 0.11
N GLY A 75 -17.76 -8.24 0.08
CA GLY A 75 -17.45 -9.30 -0.88
C GLY A 75 -16.95 -8.81 -2.24
N LEU A 76 -16.82 -7.51 -2.45
CA LEU A 76 -16.32 -6.94 -3.71
C LEU A 76 -14.79 -6.97 -3.75
N SER A 77 -14.23 -7.74 -4.66
CA SER A 77 -12.82 -7.68 -5.02
C SER A 77 -12.56 -6.38 -5.79
N SER A 78 -11.85 -5.43 -5.17
CA SER A 78 -11.33 -4.26 -5.91
C SER A 78 -10.12 -4.68 -6.72
N GLY A 79 -9.88 -4.07 -7.88
CA GLY A 79 -8.77 -4.42 -8.78
C GLY A 79 -7.35 -4.27 -8.18
N ARG A 80 -7.22 -3.81 -6.93
CA ARG A 80 -5.99 -3.77 -6.15
C ARG A 80 -6.15 -4.59 -4.88
N ALA A 81 -5.44 -5.71 -4.81
CA ALA A 81 -5.49 -6.62 -3.66
C ALA A 81 -4.92 -5.98 -2.38
N HIS A 82 -3.76 -5.30 -2.48
CA HIS A 82 -3.04 -4.72 -1.34
C HIS A 82 -3.30 -3.21 -1.25
N THR A 83 -4.43 -2.83 -0.64
CA THR A 83 -4.78 -1.43 -0.35
C THR A 83 -4.20 -1.01 1.01
N ASN A 84 -4.24 0.29 1.35
CA ASN A 84 -3.84 0.75 2.68
C ASN A 84 -4.67 0.08 3.79
N GLU A 85 -5.96 -0.16 3.55
CA GLU A 85 -6.85 -0.86 4.50
C GLU A 85 -6.44 -2.33 4.69
N PHE A 86 -6.03 -3.01 3.61
CA PHE A 86 -5.46 -4.36 3.70
C PHE A 86 -4.21 -4.36 4.61
N TRP A 87 -3.27 -3.45 4.39
CA TRP A 87 -2.05 -3.37 5.19
C TRP A 87 -2.34 -3.05 6.65
N LEU A 88 -3.34 -2.22 6.94
CA LEU A 88 -3.78 -1.97 8.31
C LEU A 88 -4.26 -3.24 8.99
N ILE A 89 -5.19 -3.97 8.36
CA ILE A 89 -5.72 -5.24 8.88
C ILE A 89 -4.57 -6.25 9.12
N PHE A 90 -3.70 -6.41 8.12
CA PHE A 90 -2.61 -7.36 8.20
C PHE A 90 -1.64 -7.06 9.36
N HIS A 91 -1.23 -5.79 9.51
CA HIS A 91 -0.35 -5.40 10.62
C HIS A 91 -1.04 -5.51 11.98
N GLU A 92 -2.32 -5.20 12.09
CA GLU A 92 -3.09 -5.40 13.33
C GLU A 92 -3.15 -6.89 13.72
N LEU A 93 -3.32 -7.79 12.75
CA LEU A 93 -3.29 -9.23 13.00
C LEU A 93 -1.91 -9.72 13.43
N LEU A 94 -0.82 -9.21 12.83
CA LEU A 94 0.54 -9.54 13.25
C LEU A 94 0.81 -9.09 14.70
N VAL A 95 0.45 -7.86 15.06
CA VAL A 95 0.57 -7.35 16.43
C VAL A 95 -0.22 -8.21 17.42
N LYS A 96 -1.43 -8.62 17.07
CA LYS A 96 -2.23 -9.56 17.90
C LYS A 96 -1.54 -10.92 18.03
N ALA A 97 -0.95 -11.44 16.94
CA ALA A 97 -0.23 -12.70 16.93
C ALA A 97 1.04 -12.66 17.79
N GLU A 98 1.76 -11.55 17.77
CA GLU A 98 2.92 -11.28 18.64
C GLU A 98 2.49 -11.23 20.12
N ALA A 99 1.47 -10.44 20.44
CA ALA A 99 0.96 -10.31 21.80
C ALA A 99 0.46 -11.62 22.41
N LYS A 100 -0.04 -12.55 21.56
CA LYS A 100 -0.48 -13.89 21.98
C LYS A 100 0.63 -14.95 21.91
N GLY A 101 1.84 -14.58 21.51
CA GLY A 101 2.98 -15.50 21.40
C GLY A 101 2.90 -16.50 20.23
N TYR A 102 2.01 -16.30 19.27
CA TYR A 102 1.90 -17.13 18.08
C TYR A 102 2.94 -16.79 17.02
N TYR A 103 3.31 -15.51 16.94
CA TYR A 103 4.30 -14.99 16.01
C TYR A 103 5.40 -14.24 16.77
N ARG A 104 6.63 -14.38 16.31
CA ARG A 104 7.78 -13.73 16.93
C ARG A 104 8.35 -12.68 15.99
N ASN A 105 8.47 -11.45 16.47
CA ASN A 105 9.08 -10.35 15.73
C ASN A 105 10.61 -10.37 15.91
N LEU A 106 11.29 -11.12 15.08
CA LEU A 106 12.77 -11.23 15.13
C LEU A 106 13.48 -9.91 14.86
N PHE A 107 12.82 -8.96 14.20
CA PHE A 107 13.45 -7.69 13.81
C PHE A 107 13.71 -6.76 15.01
N ASP A 108 12.94 -6.91 16.10
CA ASP A 108 13.11 -6.16 17.34
C ASP A 108 13.86 -6.95 18.43
N GLU A 109 14.01 -8.25 18.23
CA GLU A 109 14.61 -9.14 19.23
C GLU A 109 16.06 -9.54 18.91
N GLU A 110 16.38 -9.78 17.65
CA GLU A 110 17.73 -10.22 17.25
C GLU A 110 18.67 -9.01 17.10
N PRO A 111 19.80 -8.98 17.82
CA PRO A 111 20.71 -7.83 17.86
C PRO A 111 21.20 -7.38 16.48
N GLU A 112 21.46 -8.32 15.58
CA GLU A 112 21.91 -8.02 14.21
C GLU A 112 20.86 -7.23 13.42
N PHE A 113 19.56 -7.57 13.56
CA PHE A 113 18.46 -6.81 12.95
C PHE A 113 18.28 -5.45 13.61
N VAL A 114 18.37 -5.37 14.94
CA VAL A 114 18.23 -4.11 15.69
C VAL A 114 19.32 -3.13 15.26
N GLU A 115 20.58 -3.56 15.22
CA GLU A 115 21.72 -2.71 14.82
C GLU A 115 21.60 -2.26 13.36
N LEU A 116 21.33 -3.19 12.44
CA LEU A 116 21.17 -2.88 11.01
C LEU A 116 19.99 -1.92 10.77
N THR A 117 18.86 -2.15 11.44
CA THR A 117 17.67 -1.29 11.32
C THR A 117 17.95 0.12 11.84
N ALA A 118 18.64 0.23 12.99
CA ALA A 118 19.05 1.52 13.53
C ALA A 118 19.97 2.29 12.56
N LYS A 119 20.94 1.61 11.97
CA LYS A 119 21.84 2.19 10.96
C LYS A 119 21.09 2.64 9.71
N ILE A 120 20.18 1.81 9.16
CA ILE A 120 19.38 2.17 7.98
C ILE A 120 18.49 3.38 8.28
N ARG A 121 17.80 3.39 9.42
CA ARG A 121 16.93 4.51 9.81
C ARG A 121 17.72 5.80 10.02
N GLY A 122 18.79 5.76 10.80
CA GLY A 122 19.59 6.95 11.13
C GLY A 122 20.42 7.47 9.97
N SER A 123 21.18 6.59 9.29
CA SER A 123 22.12 7.04 8.25
C SER A 123 21.51 7.19 6.86
N CYS A 124 20.42 6.46 6.53
CA CYS A 124 19.86 6.50 5.17
C CYS A 124 18.51 7.20 5.13
N MET A 125 17.57 6.78 5.97
CA MET A 125 16.22 7.30 5.88
C MET A 125 16.13 8.74 6.44
N ALA A 126 16.74 9.01 7.58
CA ALA A 126 16.75 10.35 8.19
C ALA A 126 17.54 11.36 7.34
N GLU A 127 18.72 10.97 6.83
CA GLU A 127 19.50 11.86 5.95
C GLU A 127 18.78 12.14 4.62
N ASN A 128 18.13 11.14 4.03
CA ASN A 128 17.27 11.37 2.87
C ASN A 128 16.09 12.32 3.22
N GLY A 129 15.50 12.17 4.40
CA GLY A 129 14.47 13.08 4.90
C GLY A 129 14.95 14.52 5.00
N LYS A 130 16.13 14.77 5.57
CA LYS A 130 16.76 16.09 5.67
C LYS A 130 17.01 16.71 4.30
N LEU A 131 17.59 15.92 3.38
CA LEU A 131 17.84 16.36 2.00
C LEU A 131 16.54 16.76 1.28
N MET A 132 15.46 16.04 1.53
CA MET A 132 14.15 16.35 0.93
C MET A 132 13.46 17.57 1.56
N LEU A 133 13.76 17.91 2.82
CA LEU A 133 13.35 19.20 3.39
C LEU A 133 14.09 20.36 2.74
N GLU A 134 15.42 20.28 2.67
CA GLU A 134 16.24 21.28 1.97
C GLU A 134 15.81 21.48 0.52
N PHE A 135 15.58 20.37 -0.18
CA PHE A 135 15.04 20.41 -1.55
C PHE A 135 13.68 21.12 -1.59
N GLY A 136 12.79 20.87 -0.63
CA GLY A 136 11.50 21.55 -0.52
C GLY A 136 11.63 23.06 -0.34
N GLU A 137 12.56 23.50 0.49
CA GLU A 137 12.89 24.92 0.71
C GLU A 137 13.44 25.59 -0.56
N LEU A 138 14.33 24.91 -1.28
CA LEU A 138 14.83 25.39 -2.58
C LEU A 138 13.71 25.49 -3.62
N MET A 139 12.76 24.56 -3.63
CA MET A 139 11.59 24.63 -4.52
C MET A 139 10.67 25.80 -4.18
N ILE A 140 10.50 26.15 -2.91
CA ILE A 140 9.76 27.34 -2.48
C ILE A 140 10.46 28.61 -2.99
N GLN A 141 11.79 28.69 -2.89
CA GLN A 141 12.57 29.79 -3.43
C GLN A 141 12.44 29.88 -4.95
N ALA A 142 12.55 28.76 -5.68
CA ALA A 142 12.36 28.70 -7.12
C ALA A 142 10.96 29.18 -7.54
N GLN A 143 9.92 28.78 -6.80
CA GLN A 143 8.56 29.27 -7.04
C GLN A 143 8.44 30.79 -6.87
N ALA A 144 9.09 31.35 -5.85
CA ALA A 144 9.13 32.80 -5.63
C ALA A 144 9.87 33.53 -6.77
N LEU A 145 10.98 32.97 -7.27
CA LEU A 145 11.69 33.50 -8.44
C LEU A 145 10.82 33.42 -9.69
N CYS A 146 10.16 32.35 -9.95
CA CYS A 146 9.23 32.19 -11.07
C CYS A 146 8.14 33.28 -11.01
N LYS A 147 7.56 33.54 -9.84
CA LYS A 147 6.57 34.60 -9.64
C LYS A 147 7.17 35.99 -9.93
N LYS A 148 8.38 36.28 -9.44
CA LYS A 148 9.08 37.53 -9.65
C LYS A 148 9.31 37.80 -11.14
N TYR A 149 9.75 36.81 -11.90
CA TYR A 149 10.06 36.91 -13.32
C TYR A 149 8.89 36.55 -14.26
N LYS A 150 7.69 36.38 -13.71
CA LYS A 150 6.46 36.03 -14.47
C LYS A 150 6.61 34.73 -15.28
N ALA A 151 7.46 33.80 -14.82
CA ALA A 151 7.65 32.48 -15.40
C ALA A 151 6.69 31.47 -14.78
N ARG A 152 6.46 30.35 -15.48
CA ARG A 152 5.63 29.25 -14.95
C ARG A 152 6.50 28.30 -14.13
N PHE A 153 6.11 28.08 -12.87
CA PHE A 153 6.83 27.16 -11.98
C PHE A 153 6.79 25.71 -12.50
N GLU A 154 5.67 25.30 -13.07
CA GLU A 154 5.53 23.97 -13.67
C GLU A 154 6.52 23.74 -14.81
N ASP A 155 6.75 24.78 -15.63
CA ASP A 155 7.72 24.75 -16.73
C ASP A 155 9.16 24.63 -16.23
N TYR A 156 9.50 25.35 -15.16
CA TYR A 156 10.78 25.23 -14.48
C TYR A 156 11.02 23.80 -13.96
N VAL A 157 10.02 23.21 -13.27
CA VAL A 157 10.13 21.84 -12.74
C VAL A 157 10.28 20.82 -13.87
N ASP A 158 9.49 20.95 -14.94
CA ASP A 158 9.46 19.97 -16.03
C ASP A 158 10.71 20.06 -16.93
N ARG A 159 11.12 21.28 -17.32
CA ARG A 159 12.17 21.46 -18.33
C ARG A 159 13.55 21.79 -17.76
N ALA A 160 13.62 22.59 -16.70
CA ALA A 160 14.92 22.96 -16.13
C ALA A 160 15.42 21.87 -15.15
N LEU A 161 14.51 21.26 -14.38
CA LEU A 161 14.87 20.21 -13.41
C LEU A 161 14.63 18.80 -13.94
N GLY A 162 13.81 18.62 -14.97
CA GLY A 162 13.50 17.30 -15.55
C GLY A 162 12.83 16.32 -14.59
N MET A 163 11.98 16.82 -13.67
CA MET A 163 11.43 16.00 -12.59
C MET A 163 9.91 16.06 -12.50
N PRO A 164 9.26 15.04 -11.86
CA PRO A 164 7.81 15.04 -11.67
C PRO A 164 7.36 16.17 -10.73
N ARG A 165 6.35 16.94 -11.14
CA ARG A 165 5.72 18.02 -10.34
C ARG A 165 5.20 17.52 -8.99
N THR A 166 4.74 16.26 -8.91
CA THR A 166 4.27 15.65 -7.67
C THR A 166 5.35 15.56 -6.61
N THR A 167 6.60 15.30 -7.01
CA THR A 167 7.76 15.25 -6.10
C THR A 167 8.07 16.64 -5.56
N ALA A 168 8.18 17.64 -6.43
CA ALA A 168 8.40 19.04 -6.03
C ALA A 168 7.31 19.52 -5.04
N ASN A 169 6.03 19.33 -5.39
CA ASN A 169 4.90 19.72 -4.54
C ASN A 169 4.86 18.99 -3.19
N SER A 170 5.30 17.73 -3.15
CA SER A 170 5.36 16.97 -1.90
C SER A 170 6.49 17.46 -1.00
N ALA A 171 7.66 17.77 -1.57
CA ALA A 171 8.79 18.31 -0.83
C ALA A 171 8.47 19.72 -0.28
N MET A 172 7.90 20.60 -1.10
CA MET A 172 7.45 21.93 -0.65
C MET A 172 6.46 21.84 0.54
N ARG A 173 5.49 20.92 0.48
CA ARG A 173 4.55 20.72 1.60
C ARG A 173 5.24 20.21 2.85
N ALA A 174 6.15 19.25 2.71
CA ALA A 174 6.92 18.74 3.83
C ALA A 174 7.76 19.84 4.49
N ALA A 175 8.39 20.71 3.70
CA ALA A 175 9.13 21.88 4.19
C ALA A 175 8.22 22.91 4.87
N VAL A 176 7.08 23.28 4.26
CA VAL A 176 6.11 24.23 4.85
C VAL A 176 5.57 23.74 6.20
N TYR A 177 5.35 22.44 6.35
CA TYR A 177 4.86 21.86 7.60
C TYR A 177 5.96 21.45 8.57
N HIS A 178 7.23 21.65 8.21
CA HIS A 178 8.41 21.25 9.01
C HIS A 178 8.29 19.79 9.49
N VAL A 179 7.95 18.90 8.55
CA VAL A 179 7.75 17.49 8.86
C VAL A 179 9.08 16.86 9.30
N ASP A 180 9.04 16.11 10.40
CA ASP A 180 10.20 15.44 10.95
C ASP A 180 10.90 14.52 9.93
N PRO A 181 12.18 14.74 9.59
CA PRO A 181 12.93 13.94 8.64
C PRO A 181 13.24 12.52 9.15
N GLU A 182 13.21 12.27 10.44
CA GLU A 182 13.52 10.96 11.03
C GLU A 182 12.53 9.87 10.60
N VAL A 183 11.29 10.24 10.23
CA VAL A 183 10.30 9.30 9.71
C VAL A 183 10.59 8.86 8.27
N GLY A 184 11.65 9.39 7.64
CA GLY A 184 12.03 9.12 6.25
C GLY A 184 11.07 9.75 5.22
N TRP A 185 11.52 9.79 3.96
CA TRP A 185 10.79 10.51 2.91
C TRP A 185 9.35 10.03 2.67
N ASP A 186 9.10 8.72 2.72
CA ASP A 186 7.74 8.19 2.52
C ASP A 186 6.80 8.54 3.68
N GLY A 187 7.29 8.50 4.92
CA GLY A 187 6.59 8.98 6.08
C GLY A 187 6.30 10.48 6.00
N MET A 188 7.28 11.28 5.59
CA MET A 188 7.13 12.73 5.39
C MET A 188 6.06 13.07 4.34
N LYS A 189 6.08 12.41 3.18
CA LYS A 189 5.04 12.59 2.14
C LYS A 189 3.65 12.29 2.66
N MET A 190 3.52 11.20 3.42
CA MET A 190 2.25 10.80 4.00
C MET A 190 1.76 11.82 5.01
N ALA A 191 2.61 12.22 5.97
CA ALA A 191 2.27 13.20 7.01
C ALA A 191 1.95 14.58 6.42
N ALA A 192 2.73 15.05 5.43
CA ALA A 192 2.48 16.31 4.71
C ALA A 192 1.15 16.30 3.91
N GLY A 193 0.56 15.13 3.66
CA GLY A 193 -0.77 15.00 3.08
C GLY A 193 -1.91 15.29 4.06
N ILE A 194 -1.65 15.25 5.37
CA ILE A 194 -2.64 15.49 6.44
C ILE A 194 -2.69 16.99 6.74
N ARG A 195 -3.84 17.62 6.52
CA ARG A 195 -4.01 19.07 6.69
C ARG A 195 -4.11 19.48 8.16
N ASP A 196 -4.84 18.70 8.95
CA ASP A 196 -5.01 18.96 10.38
C ASP A 196 -3.70 18.76 11.15
N PRO A 197 -3.19 19.79 11.86
CA PRO A 197 -1.91 19.69 12.59
C PRO A 197 -1.93 18.66 13.72
N LEU A 198 -3.05 18.49 14.42
CA LEU A 198 -3.18 17.52 15.53
C LEU A 198 -3.14 16.10 14.98
N VAL A 199 -3.96 15.80 13.97
CA VAL A 199 -3.97 14.50 13.31
C VAL A 199 -2.63 14.19 12.66
N ARG A 200 -1.94 15.20 12.09
CA ARG A 200 -0.60 15.04 11.56
C ARG A 200 0.41 14.70 12.66
N GLY A 201 0.32 15.32 13.83
CA GLY A 201 1.15 15.02 14.98
C GLY A 201 1.00 13.57 15.46
N GLU A 202 -0.24 13.09 15.59
CA GLU A 202 -0.53 11.69 15.95
C GLU A 202 -0.01 10.71 14.88
N ALA A 203 -0.15 11.06 13.60
CA ALA A 203 0.35 10.26 12.51
C ALA A 203 1.90 10.16 12.52
N LEU A 204 2.59 11.26 12.83
CA LEU A 204 4.05 11.28 12.96
C LEU A 204 4.51 10.42 14.13
N GLU A 205 3.81 10.47 15.27
CA GLU A 205 4.14 9.61 16.41
C GLU A 205 3.97 8.13 16.10
N ALA A 206 2.90 7.77 15.38
CA ALA A 206 2.70 6.40 14.90
C ALA A 206 3.81 5.95 13.93
N LEU A 207 4.32 6.84 13.06
CA LEU A 207 5.47 6.54 12.19
C LEU A 207 6.77 6.33 12.98
N ARG A 208 7.03 7.17 13.98
CA ARG A 208 8.20 7.02 14.86
C ARG A 208 8.17 5.72 15.64
N SER A 209 6.98 5.30 16.08
CA SER A 209 6.79 4.01 16.76
C SER A 209 6.84 2.79 15.84
N GLY A 210 7.18 2.97 14.56
CA GLY A 210 7.40 1.88 13.60
C GLY A 210 6.20 1.50 12.75
N SER A 211 5.07 2.22 12.85
CA SER A 211 3.94 1.96 11.95
C SER A 211 4.29 2.30 10.49
N SER A 212 3.87 1.47 9.56
CA SER A 212 4.13 1.72 8.14
C SER A 212 3.34 2.94 7.62
N PRO A 213 3.86 3.71 6.64
CA PRO A 213 3.13 4.82 6.04
C PRO A 213 1.76 4.42 5.47
N ALA A 214 1.61 3.18 5.00
CA ALA A 214 0.34 2.66 4.50
C ALA A 214 -0.70 2.49 5.62
N SER A 215 -0.30 1.88 6.75
CA SER A 215 -1.17 1.70 7.93
C SER A 215 -1.57 3.04 8.54
N VAL A 216 -0.59 3.96 8.68
CA VAL A 216 -0.85 5.31 9.20
C VAL A 216 -1.80 6.07 8.27
N LYS A 217 -1.63 5.97 6.96
CA LYS A 217 -2.56 6.57 6.00
C LYS A 217 -3.97 6.00 6.11
N ALA A 218 -4.11 4.70 6.29
CA ALA A 218 -5.43 4.08 6.48
C ALA A 218 -6.13 4.59 7.75
N ARG A 219 -5.36 4.76 8.83
CA ARG A 219 -5.88 5.18 10.14
C ARG A 219 -6.20 6.68 10.22
N PHE A 220 -5.29 7.54 9.78
CA PHE A 220 -5.36 8.99 9.99
C PHE A 220 -5.81 9.80 8.77
N ALA A 221 -5.71 9.24 7.58
CA ALA A 221 -6.19 9.83 6.34
C ALA A 221 -7.00 8.80 5.53
N PRO A 222 -8.04 8.20 6.12
CA PRO A 222 -8.84 7.24 5.40
C PRO A 222 -9.45 7.92 4.18
N ASN A 223 -9.29 7.30 3.01
CA ASN A 223 -10.11 7.67 1.87
C ASN A 223 -11.56 7.39 2.27
N LYS A 224 -12.29 8.40 2.76
CA LYS A 224 -13.73 8.25 2.94
C LYS A 224 -14.29 7.77 1.60
N PRO A 225 -14.90 6.58 1.54
CA PRO A 225 -15.58 6.20 0.33
C PRO A 225 -16.57 7.34 0.03
N PRO A 226 -16.57 7.85 -1.18
CA PRO A 226 -17.45 8.92 -1.52
C PRO A 226 -18.89 8.47 -1.24
N GLU A 227 -19.65 9.33 -0.59
CA GLU A 227 -21.07 9.11 -0.34
C GLU A 227 -21.76 8.67 -1.62
N LYS A 228 -22.39 7.50 -1.61
CA LYS A 228 -23.05 6.92 -2.79
C LYS A 228 -24.36 7.66 -3.05
N THR A 229 -24.27 8.88 -3.52
CA THR A 229 -25.46 9.59 -4.01
C THR A 229 -25.86 9.07 -5.38
N ALA A 230 -27.15 9.04 -5.67
CA ALA A 230 -27.67 8.59 -6.98
C ALA A 230 -27.01 9.34 -8.16
N GLU A 231 -26.76 10.63 -8.00
CA GLU A 231 -26.06 11.46 -8.99
C GLU A 231 -24.63 11.01 -9.25
N ARG A 232 -23.91 10.63 -8.19
CA ARG A 232 -22.52 10.19 -8.29
C ARG A 232 -22.41 8.81 -8.91
N LEU A 233 -23.32 7.90 -8.58
CA LEU A 233 -23.41 6.59 -9.21
C LEU A 233 -23.79 6.72 -10.70
N ALA A 234 -24.65 7.66 -11.06
CA ALA A 234 -24.97 7.95 -12.46
C ALA A 234 -23.73 8.44 -13.23
N LYS A 235 -22.95 9.37 -12.67
CA LYS A 235 -21.70 9.86 -13.29
C LYS A 235 -20.64 8.75 -13.39
N GLU A 236 -20.56 7.87 -12.41
CA GLU A 236 -19.63 6.73 -12.45
C GLU A 236 -20.06 5.72 -13.51
N LYS A 237 -21.36 5.42 -13.63
CA LYS A 237 -21.91 4.56 -14.68
C LYS A 237 -21.56 5.13 -16.06
N GLU A 238 -21.84 6.41 -16.31
CA GLU A 238 -21.53 7.07 -17.59
C GLU A 238 -20.03 6.99 -17.93
N ARG A 239 -19.15 7.19 -16.94
CA ARG A 239 -17.70 7.05 -17.12
C ARG A 239 -17.31 5.63 -17.50
N LEU A 240 -17.89 4.63 -16.83
CA LEU A 240 -17.64 3.21 -17.14
C LEU A 240 -18.13 2.83 -18.51
N GLU A 241 -19.31 3.29 -18.93
CA GLU A 241 -19.87 3.06 -20.25
C GLU A 241 -18.99 3.64 -21.36
N ARG A 242 -18.45 4.86 -21.18
CA ARG A 242 -17.47 5.45 -22.11
C ARG A 242 -16.18 4.63 -22.16
N THR A 243 -15.68 4.17 -21.01
CA THR A 243 -14.47 3.33 -20.97
C THR A 243 -14.67 2.01 -21.69
N ILE A 244 -15.83 1.38 -21.51
CA ILE A 244 -16.19 0.13 -22.21
C ILE A 244 -16.26 0.37 -23.72
N ALA A 245 -16.85 1.48 -24.16
CA ALA A 245 -16.92 1.82 -25.58
C ALA A 245 -15.53 1.96 -26.20
N ASN A 246 -14.63 2.73 -25.56
CA ASN A 246 -13.25 2.91 -26.03
C ASN A 246 -12.45 1.59 -26.05
N LEU A 247 -12.64 0.73 -25.05
CA LEU A 247 -11.97 -0.57 -25.01
C LEU A 247 -12.47 -1.51 -26.10
N ARG A 248 -13.77 -1.46 -26.45
CA ARG A 248 -14.33 -2.23 -27.56
C ARG A 248 -13.81 -1.75 -28.91
N GLU A 249 -13.72 -0.44 -29.12
CA GLU A 249 -13.12 0.15 -30.32
C GLU A 249 -11.67 -0.30 -30.49
N ARG A 250 -10.87 -0.19 -29.40
CA ARG A 250 -9.47 -0.62 -29.42
C ARG A 250 -9.31 -2.13 -29.64
N LEU A 251 -10.21 -2.94 -29.11
CA LEU A 251 -10.23 -4.39 -29.37
C LEU A 251 -10.45 -4.65 -30.85
N GLY A 252 -11.41 -3.97 -31.47
CA GLY A 252 -11.66 -4.08 -32.91
C GLY A 252 -10.46 -3.68 -33.78
N GLU A 253 -9.72 -2.62 -33.38
CA GLU A 253 -8.47 -2.23 -34.04
C GLU A 253 -7.39 -3.32 -33.95
N VAL A 254 -7.25 -3.94 -32.77
CA VAL A 254 -6.28 -5.03 -32.54
C VAL A 254 -6.68 -6.29 -33.36
N GLU A 255 -7.96 -6.64 -33.36
CA GLU A 255 -8.47 -7.78 -34.13
C GLU A 255 -8.25 -7.56 -35.63
N LYS A 256 -8.49 -6.35 -36.14
CA LYS A 256 -8.20 -5.98 -37.53
C LYS A 256 -6.72 -6.11 -37.86
N ALA A 257 -5.85 -5.55 -37.03
CA ALA A 257 -4.40 -5.65 -37.19
C ALA A 257 -3.91 -7.12 -37.17
N LEU A 258 -4.45 -7.95 -36.29
CA LEU A 258 -4.14 -9.37 -36.24
C LEU A 258 -4.58 -10.09 -37.53
N SER A 259 -5.76 -9.77 -38.09
CA SER A 259 -6.23 -10.35 -39.33
C SER A 259 -5.36 -9.95 -40.55
N GLU A 260 -4.88 -8.69 -40.58
CA GLU A 260 -3.97 -8.18 -41.61
C GLU A 260 -2.61 -8.89 -41.58
N LEU A 261 -2.05 -9.11 -40.36
CA LEU A 261 -0.78 -9.83 -40.15
C LEU A 261 -0.92 -11.33 -40.50
N GLY A 262 -2.07 -11.96 -40.21
CA GLY A 262 -2.36 -13.36 -40.54
C GLY A 262 -2.53 -13.61 -42.05
N SER A 263 -3.04 -12.63 -42.80
CA SER A 263 -3.23 -12.73 -44.26
C SER A 263 -1.98 -12.46 -45.10
N GLY A 264 -0.91 -11.90 -44.47
CA GLY A 264 0.38 -11.63 -45.14
C GLY A 264 1.39 -12.78 -45.09
N GLN A 265 1.03 -13.95 -44.56
CA GLN A 265 1.91 -15.12 -44.44
C GLN A 265 1.46 -16.32 -45.33
N SER A 266 0.60 -16.08 -46.34
CA SER A 266 0.16 -17.11 -47.29
C SER A 266 0.84 -16.92 -48.65
#